data_1842db0394bb36847f53a1cc0698d03f
#
_entry.id   1842db0394bb36847f53a1cc0698d03f
#
_cell.length_a   1.000
_cell.length_b   1.000
_cell.length_c   1.000
_cell.angle_alpha   90.00
_cell.angle_beta   90.00
_cell.angle_gamma   90.00
#
_symmetry.space_group_name_H-M   'P 1'
#
loop_
_entity.id
_entity.type
_entity.pdbx_description
1 polymer ?
#
loop_
_entity_poly.entity_id
_entity_poly.type
_entity_poly.pdbx_seq_one_letter_code
_entity_poly.pdbx_strand_id
1 'polypeptide(L)'
;MNRRVSTFVAIVFTALNLAASPGGYAAARGGGSVAPGANAAAPIGQSASPVGNASAARAAAVVILLSWDGVRHDYPELRAYPGLGRMQHDGVRAAKLVAGWPSSTFPGHVTLATGAWADRHGILDNRFFDRARKAEYAYSAQADWLDAEPLWIAVERQGVKAATHFWVGSETAWHGQRQSYRIAPFDGSVREAHKVDQIIAWMDLPIAQRPGLIMSYWHGTDEVGHEKGPTHPDNAAQLADQDAQLVRIFRAIDARRGWSRTTVIVVSDHGMTKIDSGFDLPAFLKAKYIDARVEGGGAVSHIFLRDPGRADEVVKALAGADVPQGLRSWRRDLLPAAMHLNHPTRTGDVVVVATAPLALGVFPWYARIGYQAMRLCCGWSRGSHGYDPDSKDMGAIFFALGRGVPKGVRIGAIRQVDVAPTVARLLGVAPPRDSVGVAVSQITAP
;
A
#
# COMPACT_ATOMS: atom_id res chain seq x y z
N MET A 1 -7.56 37.13 15.85
CA MET A 1 -8.58 37.09 14.80
C MET A 1 -8.30 35.91 13.84
N ASN A 2 -7.82 34.74 14.35
CA ASN A 2 -7.29 33.64 13.51
C ASN A 2 -7.81 32.24 13.93
N ARG A 3 -9.03 32.12 14.46
CA ARG A 3 -9.59 30.79 14.88
C ARG A 3 -10.87 30.37 14.11
N ARG A 4 -11.34 31.16 13.15
CA ARG A 4 -12.60 30.83 12.42
C ARG A 4 -12.41 30.37 10.96
N VAL A 5 -11.18 30.38 10.43
CA VAL A 5 -10.92 29.99 9.03
C VAL A 5 -10.60 28.48 8.92
N SER A 6 -10.01 27.89 9.97
CA SER A 6 -9.63 26.45 9.94
C SER A 6 -10.81 25.47 9.92
N THR A 7 -11.97 25.86 10.48
CA THR A 7 -13.14 24.95 10.55
C THR A 7 -13.90 24.82 9.22
N PHE A 8 -13.75 25.80 8.31
CA PHE A 8 -14.44 25.75 7.01
C PHE A 8 -13.73 24.88 5.96
N VAL A 9 -12.41 24.69 6.10
CA VAL A 9 -11.62 23.90 5.16
C VAL A 9 -11.80 22.39 5.39
N ALA A 10 -11.95 21.96 6.64
CA ALA A 10 -12.20 20.55 6.99
C ALA A 10 -13.54 20.02 6.47
N ILE A 11 -14.58 20.88 6.39
CA ILE A 11 -15.92 20.50 5.92
C ILE A 11 -15.96 20.23 4.41
N VAL A 12 -15.11 20.90 3.63
CA VAL A 12 -15.09 20.69 2.16
C VAL A 12 -14.39 19.38 1.76
N PHE A 13 -13.44 18.89 2.56
CA PHE A 13 -12.76 17.61 2.28
C PHE A 13 -13.60 16.38 2.60
N THR A 14 -14.41 16.44 3.68
CA THR A 14 -15.34 15.36 4.04
C THR A 14 -16.52 15.27 3.04
N ALA A 15 -16.89 16.37 2.40
CA ALA A 15 -17.98 16.38 1.44
C ALA A 15 -17.63 15.77 0.07
N LEU A 16 -16.35 15.73 -0.33
CA LEU A 16 -15.92 15.09 -1.59
C LEU A 16 -15.89 13.54 -1.50
N ASN A 17 -15.85 12.99 -0.28
CA ASN A 17 -15.89 11.54 -0.05
C ASN A 17 -17.29 11.01 0.34
N LEU A 18 -18.30 11.88 0.51
CA LEU A 18 -19.61 11.52 1.06
C LEU A 18 -20.79 11.58 0.06
N ALA A 19 -20.54 11.83 -1.23
CA ALA A 19 -21.59 11.96 -2.24
C ALA A 19 -21.94 10.64 -2.95
N ALA A 20 -21.88 9.48 -2.27
CA ALA A 20 -22.55 8.27 -2.75
C ALA A 20 -22.66 7.23 -1.62
N SER A 21 -23.73 7.26 -0.84
CA SER A 21 -24.52 6.09 -0.40
C SER A 21 -25.47 6.46 0.76
N PRO A 22 -26.75 6.13 0.70
CA PRO A 22 -27.58 5.96 1.88
C PRO A 22 -27.65 4.46 2.22
N GLY A 23 -27.02 4.05 3.30
CA GLY A 23 -27.11 2.68 3.82
C GLY A 23 -26.56 2.61 5.23
N GLY A 24 -27.46 2.78 6.22
CA GLY A 24 -27.09 2.79 7.62
C GLY A 24 -26.63 1.42 8.12
N TYR A 25 -25.62 1.41 8.98
CA TYR A 25 -25.29 0.24 9.80
C TYR A 25 -25.85 0.42 11.21
N ALA A 26 -26.80 -0.43 11.56
CA ALA A 26 -27.26 -0.62 12.93
C ALA A 26 -26.31 -1.54 13.68
N ALA A 27 -25.82 -1.09 14.83
CA ALA A 27 -25.01 -1.88 15.74
C ALA A 27 -25.89 -2.85 16.53
N ALA A 28 -25.66 -4.15 16.42
CA ALA A 28 -26.20 -5.17 17.31
C ALA A 28 -25.17 -5.53 18.39
N ARG A 29 -25.50 -5.21 19.63
CA ARG A 29 -24.80 -5.73 20.82
C ARG A 29 -25.31 -7.13 21.11
N GLY A 30 -24.39 -8.10 21.26
CA GLY A 30 -24.69 -9.41 21.78
C GLY A 30 -23.49 -9.93 22.57
N GLY A 31 -23.58 -9.88 23.91
CA GLY A 31 -22.59 -10.46 24.80
C GLY A 31 -22.79 -11.96 24.96
N GLY A 32 -21.71 -12.70 25.12
CA GLY A 32 -21.70 -14.12 25.45
C GLY A 32 -20.32 -14.56 25.88
N SER A 33 -20.13 -14.65 27.20
CA SER A 33 -18.94 -15.23 27.83
C SER A 33 -19.03 -16.76 27.78
N VAL A 34 -17.94 -17.46 27.39
CA VAL A 34 -17.75 -18.88 27.71
C VAL A 34 -16.30 -19.11 28.12
N ALA A 35 -16.12 -19.69 29.30
CA ALA A 35 -14.86 -20.03 29.93
C ALA A 35 -14.23 -21.33 29.35
N PRO A 36 -12.95 -21.63 29.64
CA PRO A 36 -12.20 -22.68 28.98
C PRO A 36 -12.36 -24.06 29.64
N GLY A 37 -12.54 -25.08 28.82
CA GLY A 37 -12.44 -26.48 29.22
C GLY A 37 -11.09 -27.06 28.81
N ALA A 38 -10.36 -27.57 29.81
CA ALA A 38 -9.13 -28.32 29.64
C ALA A 38 -9.44 -29.79 29.29
N ASN A 39 -8.71 -30.38 28.32
CA ASN A 39 -8.51 -31.82 28.27
C ASN A 39 -7.10 -32.15 27.77
N ALA A 40 -6.37 -32.83 28.63
CA ALA A 40 -5.06 -33.37 28.42
C ALA A 40 -5.14 -34.73 27.74
N ALA A 41 -4.26 -35.00 26.74
CA ALA A 41 -3.90 -36.35 26.30
C ALA A 41 -2.39 -36.41 26.09
N ALA A 42 -1.77 -37.45 26.66
CA ALA A 42 -0.33 -37.69 26.74
C ALA A 42 0.26 -38.32 25.46
N PRO A 43 1.60 -38.37 25.29
CA PRO A 43 2.26 -38.44 24.01
C PRO A 43 2.60 -39.90 23.59
N ILE A 44 2.59 -40.15 22.28
CA ILE A 44 3.23 -41.31 21.67
C ILE A 44 4.52 -40.83 20.99
N GLY A 45 5.64 -41.37 21.40
CA GLY A 45 6.95 -41.05 20.89
C GLY A 45 7.16 -41.49 19.42
N GLN A 46 7.79 -40.62 18.66
CA GLN A 46 8.40 -40.96 17.38
C GLN A 46 9.78 -40.32 17.24
N SER A 47 10.71 -41.11 16.71
CA SER A 47 12.13 -40.90 16.53
C SER A 47 12.45 -39.66 15.69
N ALA A 48 13.38 -38.84 16.14
CA ALA A 48 13.87 -37.63 15.48
C ALA A 48 14.77 -37.97 14.28
N SER A 49 14.34 -37.57 13.10
CA SER A 49 15.21 -37.41 11.92
C SER A 49 15.82 -36.00 11.86
N PRO A 50 16.96 -35.75 11.18
CA PRO A 50 17.76 -34.52 11.31
C PRO A 50 17.18 -33.28 10.57
N VAL A 51 15.87 -33.10 10.65
CA VAL A 51 15.19 -31.87 10.17
C VAL A 51 15.29 -30.73 11.20
N GLY A 52 15.85 -31.00 12.39
CA GLY A 52 15.84 -30.09 13.53
C GLY A 52 16.61 -28.76 13.36
N ASN A 53 17.72 -28.75 12.61
CA ASN A 53 18.58 -27.55 12.53
C ASN A 53 18.01 -26.44 11.62
N ALA A 54 17.36 -26.78 10.53
CA ALA A 54 16.74 -25.78 9.64
C ALA A 54 15.47 -25.17 10.25
N SER A 55 14.69 -25.97 11.01
CA SER A 55 13.50 -25.49 11.74
C SER A 55 13.85 -24.58 12.92
N ALA A 56 14.90 -24.91 13.69
CA ALA A 56 15.37 -24.07 14.79
C ALA A 56 15.98 -22.74 14.30
N ALA A 57 16.69 -22.75 13.17
CA ALA A 57 17.22 -21.55 12.55
C ALA A 57 16.09 -20.65 11.97
N ARG A 58 15.00 -21.23 11.45
CA ARG A 58 13.80 -20.50 11.00
C ARG A 58 13.07 -19.84 12.18
N ALA A 59 12.92 -20.52 13.31
CA ALA A 59 12.30 -19.95 14.51
C ALA A 59 13.09 -18.77 15.12
N ALA A 60 14.36 -18.59 14.73
CA ALA A 60 15.21 -17.51 15.22
C ALA A 60 15.15 -16.22 14.37
N ALA A 61 14.80 -16.31 13.09
CA ALA A 61 14.76 -15.14 12.20
C ALA A 61 13.50 -14.29 12.42
N VAL A 62 13.69 -12.97 12.44
CA VAL A 62 12.60 -11.99 12.52
C VAL A 62 12.77 -10.96 11.42
N VAL A 63 11.71 -10.68 10.67
CA VAL A 63 11.64 -9.57 9.72
C VAL A 63 10.55 -8.60 10.15
N ILE A 64 10.92 -7.34 10.32
CA ILE A 64 10.01 -6.23 10.57
C ILE A 64 9.91 -5.43 9.26
N LEU A 65 8.76 -5.48 8.60
CA LEU A 65 8.46 -4.76 7.37
C LEU A 65 7.55 -3.56 7.71
N LEU A 66 8.09 -2.37 7.56
CA LEU A 66 7.36 -1.11 7.77
C LEU A 66 7.06 -0.50 6.40
N SER A 67 5.81 -0.15 6.15
CA SER A 67 5.42 0.64 4.99
C SER A 67 5.04 2.05 5.42
N TRP A 68 5.74 3.04 4.89
CA TRP A 68 5.51 4.47 5.10
C TRP A 68 4.85 5.04 3.85
N ASP A 69 3.54 5.23 3.90
CA ASP A 69 2.73 5.63 2.76
C ASP A 69 3.20 6.94 2.13
N GLY A 70 3.26 6.98 0.82
CA GLY A 70 3.53 8.19 0.04
C GLY A 70 4.95 8.76 0.18
N VAL A 71 5.90 8.02 0.77
CA VAL A 71 7.29 8.50 0.91
C VAL A 71 8.04 8.34 -0.41
N ARG A 72 8.20 9.46 -1.11
CA ARG A 72 8.94 9.53 -2.37
C ARG A 72 10.43 9.24 -2.16
N HIS A 73 11.05 8.56 -3.14
CA HIS A 73 12.43 8.07 -3.05
C HIS A 73 13.50 9.12 -2.72
N ASP A 74 13.22 10.40 -3.00
CA ASP A 74 14.12 11.53 -2.73
C ASP A 74 13.81 12.28 -1.42
N TYR A 75 12.70 12.00 -0.72
CA TYR A 75 12.39 12.62 0.57
C TYR A 75 13.47 12.37 1.65
N PRO A 76 14.19 11.24 1.69
CA PRO A 76 15.31 11.04 2.61
C PRO A 76 16.44 12.06 2.44
N GLU A 77 16.47 12.82 1.34
CA GLU A 77 17.47 13.89 1.10
C GLU A 77 17.04 15.26 1.61
N LEU A 78 15.77 15.44 2.04
CA LEU A 78 15.24 16.74 2.46
C LEU A 78 15.91 17.26 3.74
N ARG A 79 16.41 16.36 4.59
CA ARG A 79 17.18 16.66 5.82
C ARG A 79 17.86 15.42 6.35
N ALA A 80 18.66 15.55 7.40
CA ALA A 80 19.21 14.40 8.11
C ALA A 80 18.10 13.67 8.91
N TYR A 81 18.03 12.36 8.73
CA TYR A 81 17.14 11.43 9.43
C TYR A 81 17.98 10.34 10.09
N PRO A 82 18.13 10.34 11.43
CA PRO A 82 19.06 9.42 12.11
C PRO A 82 18.78 7.93 11.85
N GLY A 83 17.50 7.54 11.80
CA GLY A 83 17.09 6.15 11.55
C GLY A 83 17.40 5.71 10.12
N LEU A 84 16.93 6.46 9.13
CA LEU A 84 17.22 6.19 7.71
C LEU A 84 18.71 6.33 7.41
N GLY A 85 19.41 7.30 8.05
CA GLY A 85 20.85 7.47 7.96
C GLY A 85 21.59 6.22 8.45
N ARG A 86 21.17 5.62 9.60
CA ARG A 86 21.72 4.35 10.08
C ARG A 86 21.47 3.22 9.08
N MET A 87 20.25 3.12 8.53
CA MET A 87 19.94 2.11 7.50
C MET A 87 20.79 2.25 6.25
N GLN A 88 21.06 3.49 5.82
CA GLN A 88 21.93 3.75 4.67
C GLN A 88 23.41 3.44 4.95
N HIS A 89 23.88 3.74 6.16
CA HIS A 89 25.29 3.53 6.54
C HIS A 89 25.61 2.07 6.88
N ASP A 90 24.70 1.40 7.61
CA ASP A 90 24.92 0.04 8.14
C ASP A 90 24.13 -1.05 7.39
N GLY A 91 23.37 -0.70 6.35
CA GLY A 91 22.52 -1.61 5.60
C GLY A 91 22.50 -1.33 4.11
N VAL A 92 21.34 -1.50 3.49
CA VAL A 92 21.11 -1.32 2.05
C VAL A 92 20.06 -0.24 1.81
N ARG A 93 20.31 0.60 0.79
CA ARG A 93 19.32 1.52 0.22
C ARG A 93 19.20 1.28 -1.28
N ALA A 94 17.96 1.11 -1.80
CA ALA A 94 17.72 1.16 -3.24
C ALA A 94 17.62 2.60 -3.75
N ALA A 95 18.01 2.80 -5.01
CA ALA A 95 17.85 4.10 -5.67
C ALA A 95 16.38 4.52 -5.73
N LYS A 96 15.48 3.57 -6.04
CA LYS A 96 14.03 3.68 -5.89
C LYS A 96 13.39 2.29 -5.82
N LEU A 97 12.24 2.20 -5.19
CA LEU A 97 11.30 1.10 -5.31
C LEU A 97 10.25 1.49 -6.37
N VAL A 98 10.18 0.71 -7.44
CA VAL A 98 9.26 0.95 -8.55
C VAL A 98 7.92 0.30 -8.22
N ALA A 99 6.87 1.12 -8.13
CA ALA A 99 5.51 0.67 -7.89
C ALA A 99 4.92 -0.12 -9.06
N GLY A 100 3.80 -0.81 -8.83
CA GLY A 100 2.93 -1.32 -9.89
C GLY A 100 1.99 -0.22 -10.41
N TRP A 101 1.26 -0.53 -11.49
CA TRP A 101 0.13 0.25 -11.95
C TRP A 101 -1.17 -0.16 -11.22
N PRO A 102 -1.98 0.81 -10.82
CA PRO A 102 -1.61 2.21 -10.58
C PRO A 102 -0.67 2.29 -9.36
N SER A 103 0.16 3.33 -9.29
CA SER A 103 0.98 3.60 -8.11
C SER A 103 0.13 4.18 -6.98
N SER A 104 -0.79 3.37 -6.45
CA SER A 104 -1.79 3.72 -5.45
C SER A 104 -1.67 2.85 -4.21
N THR A 105 -2.20 3.32 -3.08
CA THR A 105 -2.03 2.72 -1.75
C THR A 105 -2.43 1.25 -1.68
N PHE A 106 -3.68 0.91 -2.04
CA PHE A 106 -4.16 -0.47 -1.88
C PHE A 106 -3.49 -1.43 -2.86
N PRO A 107 -3.41 -1.15 -4.18
CA PRO A 107 -2.64 -1.99 -5.10
C PRO A 107 -1.17 -2.15 -4.68
N GLY A 108 -0.52 -1.06 -4.26
CA GLY A 108 0.88 -1.06 -3.83
C GLY A 108 1.12 -1.96 -2.62
N HIS A 109 0.31 -1.83 -1.56
CA HIS A 109 0.45 -2.66 -0.35
C HIS A 109 0.14 -4.13 -0.59
N VAL A 110 -0.82 -4.43 -1.47
CA VAL A 110 -1.12 -5.83 -1.83
C VAL A 110 -0.02 -6.40 -2.72
N THR A 111 0.57 -5.61 -3.64
CA THR A 111 1.76 -6.01 -4.41
C THR A 111 2.94 -6.30 -3.49
N LEU A 112 3.24 -5.42 -2.51
CA LEU A 112 4.28 -5.61 -1.50
C LEU A 112 4.09 -6.90 -0.68
N ALA A 113 2.83 -7.26 -0.41
CA ALA A 113 2.50 -8.41 0.42
C ALA A 113 2.39 -9.73 -0.36
N THR A 114 2.05 -9.70 -1.65
CA THR A 114 1.84 -10.91 -2.45
C THR A 114 3.01 -11.24 -3.38
N GLY A 115 3.79 -10.20 -3.76
CA GLY A 115 4.79 -10.33 -4.82
C GLY A 115 4.15 -10.53 -6.21
N ALA A 116 2.85 -10.25 -6.36
CA ALA A 116 2.09 -10.34 -7.60
C ALA A 116 1.66 -8.95 -8.08
N TRP A 117 1.36 -8.79 -9.37
CA TRP A 117 0.84 -7.57 -9.94
C TRP A 117 -0.68 -7.44 -9.78
N ALA A 118 -1.23 -6.25 -10.03
CA ALA A 118 -2.63 -5.92 -9.82
C ALA A 118 -3.62 -6.82 -10.57
N ASP A 119 -3.32 -7.16 -11.82
CA ASP A 119 -4.12 -8.10 -12.63
C ASP A 119 -4.18 -9.51 -12.04
N ARG A 120 -3.24 -9.86 -11.17
CA ARG A 120 -3.11 -11.18 -10.57
C ARG A 120 -3.60 -11.22 -9.12
N HIS A 121 -3.30 -10.20 -8.32
CA HIS A 121 -3.81 -10.14 -6.95
C HIS A 121 -5.20 -9.51 -6.85
N GLY A 122 -5.71 -8.93 -7.95
CA GLY A 122 -7.08 -8.48 -8.11
C GLY A 122 -7.41 -7.09 -7.56
N ILE A 123 -6.54 -6.44 -6.79
CA ILE A 123 -6.79 -5.08 -6.28
C ILE A 123 -6.26 -4.08 -7.31
N LEU A 124 -7.16 -3.59 -8.17
CA LEU A 124 -6.79 -2.73 -9.31
C LEU A 124 -6.65 -1.25 -8.95
N ASP A 125 -7.32 -0.82 -7.87
CA ASP A 125 -7.23 0.54 -7.32
C ASP A 125 -7.79 0.52 -5.88
N ASN A 126 -7.78 1.67 -5.22
CA ASN A 126 -8.46 1.90 -3.93
C ASN A 126 -10.00 1.74 -4.06
N ARG A 127 -10.53 1.97 -5.26
CA ARG A 127 -11.94 1.75 -5.65
C ARG A 127 -12.01 1.16 -7.04
N PHE A 128 -12.80 0.11 -7.22
CA PHE A 128 -13.09 -0.50 -8.53
C PHE A 128 -14.38 -1.31 -8.49
N PHE A 129 -14.93 -1.65 -9.67
CA PHE A 129 -16.10 -2.49 -9.81
C PHE A 129 -15.70 -3.88 -10.32
N ASP A 130 -16.30 -4.92 -9.72
CA ASP A 130 -16.17 -6.30 -10.20
C ASP A 130 -17.48 -6.74 -10.87
N ARG A 131 -17.41 -7.00 -12.19
CA ARG A 131 -18.55 -7.43 -13.01
C ARG A 131 -19.13 -8.77 -12.57
N ALA A 132 -18.29 -9.71 -12.17
CA ALA A 132 -18.74 -11.05 -11.76
C ALA A 132 -19.44 -11.00 -10.41
N ARG A 133 -18.89 -10.25 -9.46
CA ARG A 133 -19.50 -10.03 -8.15
C ARG A 133 -20.68 -9.04 -8.20
N LYS A 134 -20.80 -8.23 -9.26
CA LYS A 134 -21.72 -7.10 -9.37
C LYS A 134 -21.63 -6.16 -8.16
N ALA A 135 -20.42 -5.98 -7.67
CA ALA A 135 -20.10 -5.24 -6.44
C ALA A 135 -18.94 -4.29 -6.65
N GLU A 136 -18.95 -3.21 -5.89
CA GLU A 136 -17.88 -2.24 -5.79
C GLU A 136 -16.93 -2.62 -4.66
N TYR A 137 -15.61 -2.58 -4.93
CA TYR A 137 -14.58 -2.50 -3.93
C TYR A 137 -14.33 -1.04 -3.60
N ALA A 138 -14.35 -0.68 -2.34
CA ALA A 138 -14.03 0.66 -1.86
C ALA A 138 -13.34 0.56 -0.50
N TYR A 139 -12.00 0.53 -0.50
CA TYR A 139 -11.20 0.39 0.73
C TYR A 139 -11.69 -0.78 1.62
N SER A 140 -12.09 -1.89 0.99
CA SER A 140 -12.74 -2.98 1.73
C SER A 140 -11.77 -3.72 2.63
N ALA A 141 -12.18 -3.96 3.87
CA ALA A 141 -11.46 -4.79 4.83
C ALA A 141 -11.57 -6.31 4.52
N GLN A 142 -12.37 -6.71 3.54
CA GLN A 142 -12.60 -8.12 3.24
C GLN A 142 -11.45 -8.72 2.43
N ALA A 143 -10.69 -9.62 3.04
CA ALA A 143 -9.51 -10.25 2.41
C ALA A 143 -9.86 -11.20 1.24
N ASP A 144 -11.12 -11.60 1.07
CA ASP A 144 -11.60 -12.40 -0.06
C ASP A 144 -11.66 -11.64 -1.40
N TRP A 145 -11.38 -10.33 -1.38
CA TRP A 145 -11.10 -9.56 -2.58
C TRP A 145 -9.69 -9.80 -3.14
N LEU A 146 -8.77 -10.31 -2.32
CA LEU A 146 -7.41 -10.66 -2.72
C LEU A 146 -7.42 -12.03 -3.41
N ASP A 147 -7.05 -12.05 -4.68
CA ASP A 147 -7.00 -13.29 -5.47
C ASP A 147 -5.65 -14.03 -5.30
N ALA A 148 -4.62 -13.37 -4.76
CA ALA A 148 -3.29 -13.94 -4.52
C ALA A 148 -2.99 -14.14 -3.03
N GLU A 149 -2.20 -15.18 -2.69
CA GLU A 149 -1.78 -15.49 -1.32
C GLU A 149 -0.94 -14.36 -0.73
N PRO A 150 -1.34 -13.75 0.41
CA PRO A 150 -0.53 -12.73 1.04
C PRO A 150 0.58 -13.31 1.92
N LEU A 151 1.66 -12.56 2.09
CA LEU A 151 2.89 -12.99 2.78
C LEU A 151 2.64 -13.47 4.21
N TRP A 152 1.72 -12.82 4.97
CA TRP A 152 1.39 -13.26 6.33
C TRP A 152 0.73 -14.64 6.37
N ILE A 153 0.01 -15.05 5.33
CA ILE A 153 -0.54 -16.42 5.21
C ILE A 153 0.54 -17.38 4.73
N ALA A 154 1.35 -16.97 3.75
CA ALA A 154 2.42 -17.81 3.21
C ALA A 154 3.42 -18.22 4.30
N VAL A 155 3.78 -17.33 5.23
CA VAL A 155 4.70 -17.65 6.33
C VAL A 155 4.04 -18.50 7.41
N GLU A 156 2.77 -18.21 7.78
CA GLU A 156 2.00 -19.04 8.75
C GLU A 156 1.86 -20.48 8.27
N ARG A 157 1.54 -20.68 6.99
CA ARG A 157 1.48 -22.00 6.35
C ARG A 157 2.78 -22.80 6.49
N GLN A 158 3.90 -22.12 6.68
CA GLN A 158 5.24 -22.70 6.83
C GLN A 158 5.75 -22.69 8.27
N GLY A 159 4.86 -22.45 9.25
CA GLY A 159 5.16 -22.52 10.68
C GLY A 159 5.83 -21.26 11.25
N VAL A 160 5.88 -20.16 10.52
CA VAL A 160 6.36 -18.87 11.00
C VAL A 160 5.17 -18.00 11.37
N LYS A 161 5.06 -17.61 12.64
CA LYS A 161 3.99 -16.72 13.11
C LYS A 161 4.11 -15.33 12.48
N ALA A 162 2.99 -14.77 12.05
CA ALA A 162 2.91 -13.42 11.49
C ALA A 162 2.10 -12.49 12.40
N ALA A 163 2.50 -11.23 12.42
CA ALA A 163 1.78 -10.13 13.05
C ALA A 163 1.55 -9.01 12.03
N THR A 164 0.33 -8.51 11.92
CA THR A 164 -0.01 -7.36 11.08
C THR A 164 -0.63 -6.24 11.90
N HIS A 165 -0.17 -5.01 11.66
CA HIS A 165 -0.72 -3.80 12.24
C HIS A 165 -1.20 -2.89 11.11
N PHE A 166 -2.51 -2.88 10.85
CA PHE A 166 -3.18 -2.10 9.82
C PHE A 166 -2.72 -2.38 8.38
N TRP A 167 -2.04 -3.48 8.11
CA TRP A 167 -1.62 -3.78 6.74
C TRP A 167 -2.84 -4.04 5.85
N VAL A 168 -2.89 -3.38 4.69
CA VAL A 168 -4.00 -3.48 3.72
C VAL A 168 -4.29 -4.93 3.36
N GLY A 169 -5.55 -5.33 3.48
CA GLY A 169 -6.02 -6.70 3.17
C GLY A 169 -5.77 -7.73 4.29
N SER A 170 -5.24 -7.30 5.45
CA SER A 170 -5.00 -8.19 6.59
C SER A 170 -6.11 -8.17 7.64
N GLU A 171 -7.18 -7.41 7.42
CA GLU A 171 -8.22 -7.13 8.42
C GLU A 171 -9.16 -8.32 8.65
N THR A 172 -9.34 -9.20 7.69
CA THR A 172 -10.17 -10.41 7.81
C THR A 172 -9.39 -11.66 7.46
N ALA A 173 -10.02 -12.83 7.53
CA ALA A 173 -9.40 -14.08 7.12
C ALA A 173 -9.34 -14.18 5.60
N TRP A 174 -8.19 -14.56 5.04
CA TRP A 174 -8.02 -14.88 3.64
C TRP A 174 -8.31 -16.37 3.43
N HIS A 175 -9.38 -16.70 2.69
CA HIS A 175 -9.84 -18.07 2.50
C HIS A 175 -9.89 -18.91 3.81
N GLY A 176 -10.40 -18.30 4.89
CA GLY A 176 -10.51 -18.93 6.19
C GLY A 176 -9.20 -18.97 7.00
N GLN A 177 -8.06 -18.62 6.43
CA GLN A 177 -6.75 -18.59 7.09
C GLN A 177 -6.45 -17.20 7.69
N ARG A 178 -5.72 -17.19 8.81
CA ARG A 178 -5.40 -15.95 9.53
C ARG A 178 -3.95 -15.97 10.01
N GLN A 179 -3.39 -14.78 10.17
CA GLN A 179 -2.15 -14.56 10.91
C GLN A 179 -2.36 -14.73 12.44
N SER A 180 -1.28 -15.09 13.15
CA SER A 180 -1.30 -15.29 14.61
C SER A 180 -1.68 -14.03 15.38
N TYR A 181 -1.23 -12.85 14.93
CA TYR A 181 -1.50 -11.56 15.58
C TYR A 181 -1.97 -10.54 14.57
N ARG A 182 -2.96 -9.73 14.98
CA ARG A 182 -3.55 -8.71 14.12
C ARG A 182 -4.09 -7.55 14.91
N ILE A 183 -3.78 -6.33 14.47
CA ILE A 183 -4.45 -5.10 14.89
C ILE A 183 -5.26 -4.61 13.68
N ALA A 184 -6.57 -4.55 13.84
CA ALA A 184 -7.55 -4.15 12.84
C ALA A 184 -8.89 -3.82 13.53
N PRO A 185 -9.83 -3.08 12.92
CA PRO A 185 -9.70 -2.44 11.60
C PRO A 185 -8.71 -1.27 11.61
N PHE A 186 -8.40 -0.71 10.42
CA PHE A 186 -7.58 0.49 10.31
C PHE A 186 -8.22 1.66 11.06
N ASP A 187 -7.40 2.36 11.85
CA ASP A 187 -7.77 3.57 12.57
C ASP A 187 -6.69 4.63 12.35
N GLY A 188 -6.99 5.64 11.52
CA GLY A 188 -6.09 6.73 11.19
C GLY A 188 -5.74 7.65 12.36
N SER A 189 -6.47 7.58 13.49
CA SER A 189 -6.14 8.34 14.70
C SER A 189 -4.99 7.73 15.51
N VAL A 190 -4.64 6.47 15.25
CA VAL A 190 -3.54 5.77 15.93
C VAL A 190 -2.20 6.23 15.39
N ARG A 191 -1.46 6.99 16.19
CA ARG A 191 -0.13 7.52 15.84
C ARG A 191 0.92 6.41 15.75
N GLU A 192 1.98 6.65 14.98
CA GLU A 192 3.09 5.72 14.77
C GLU A 192 3.75 5.28 16.08
N ALA A 193 3.77 6.15 17.10
CA ALA A 193 4.29 5.83 18.42
C ALA A 193 3.60 4.60 19.05
N HIS A 194 2.27 4.51 18.95
CA HIS A 194 1.51 3.37 19.50
C HIS A 194 1.72 2.10 18.63
N LYS A 195 1.89 2.26 17.32
CA LYS A 195 2.24 1.14 16.43
C LYS A 195 3.60 0.55 16.81
N VAL A 196 4.57 1.42 17.16
CA VAL A 196 5.89 0.98 17.64
C VAL A 196 5.81 0.30 19.01
N ASP A 197 5.00 0.81 19.96
CA ASP A 197 4.77 0.15 21.24
C ASP A 197 4.27 -1.29 21.03
N GLN A 198 3.32 -1.48 20.11
CA GLN A 198 2.80 -2.81 19.79
C GLN A 198 3.86 -3.72 19.12
N ILE A 199 4.69 -3.17 18.22
CA ILE A 199 5.81 -3.92 17.60
C ILE A 199 6.78 -4.39 18.69
N ILE A 200 7.14 -3.52 19.63
CA ILE A 200 8.03 -3.85 20.76
C ILE A 200 7.39 -4.92 21.66
N ALA A 201 6.09 -4.81 21.95
CA ALA A 201 5.37 -5.81 22.73
C ALA A 201 5.41 -7.19 22.04
N TRP A 202 5.27 -7.27 20.72
CA TRP A 202 5.43 -8.54 20.00
C TRP A 202 6.86 -9.08 20.04
N MET A 203 7.86 -8.21 20.05
CA MET A 203 9.27 -8.63 20.21
C MET A 203 9.56 -9.18 21.61
N ASP A 204 8.79 -8.81 22.64
CA ASP A 204 8.93 -9.26 24.02
C ASP A 204 8.18 -10.55 24.34
N LEU A 205 7.36 -11.05 23.45
CA LEU A 205 6.69 -12.33 23.64
C LEU A 205 7.71 -13.47 23.84
N PRO A 206 7.34 -14.52 24.59
CA PRO A 206 8.15 -15.74 24.68
C PRO A 206 8.50 -16.27 23.27
N ILE A 207 9.68 -16.87 23.11
CA ILE A 207 10.19 -17.30 21.79
C ILE A 207 9.18 -18.14 21.01
N ALA A 208 8.48 -19.06 21.68
CA ALA A 208 7.47 -19.93 21.04
C ALA A 208 6.22 -19.17 20.55
N GLN A 209 5.98 -17.97 21.08
CA GLN A 209 4.83 -17.14 20.71
C GLN A 209 5.22 -15.98 19.78
N ARG A 210 6.52 -15.64 19.73
CA ARG A 210 7.03 -14.47 19.02
C ARG A 210 6.80 -14.59 17.51
N PRO A 211 6.24 -13.54 16.84
CA PRO A 211 6.14 -13.54 15.38
C PRO A 211 7.53 -13.43 14.74
N GLY A 212 7.75 -14.24 13.69
CA GLY A 212 8.91 -14.13 12.82
C GLY A 212 8.71 -13.06 11.75
N LEU A 213 7.46 -12.75 11.39
CA LEU A 213 7.10 -11.66 10.49
C LEU A 213 6.25 -10.63 11.24
N ILE A 214 6.67 -9.35 11.18
CA ILE A 214 5.87 -8.22 11.67
C ILE A 214 5.71 -7.23 10.52
N MET A 215 4.48 -6.92 10.13
CA MET A 215 4.17 -5.95 9.07
C MET A 215 3.34 -4.80 9.67
N SER A 216 3.75 -3.56 9.41
CA SER A 216 3.06 -2.38 9.93
C SER A 216 2.92 -1.28 8.89
N TYR A 217 1.72 -0.70 8.77
CA TYR A 217 1.38 0.39 7.85
C TYR A 217 1.29 1.73 8.57
N TRP A 218 1.93 2.78 8.00
CA TRP A 218 2.02 4.13 8.55
C TRP A 218 1.65 5.15 7.48
N HIS A 219 0.55 5.87 7.66
CA HIS A 219 -0.08 6.71 6.63
C HIS A 219 0.39 8.18 6.59
N GLY A 220 1.07 8.67 7.65
CA GLY A 220 1.23 10.10 7.90
C GLY A 220 1.85 10.94 6.78
N THR A 221 2.84 10.44 6.02
CA THR A 221 3.49 11.23 4.95
C THR A 221 2.58 11.42 3.75
N ASP A 222 1.76 10.40 3.41
CA ASP A 222 0.78 10.49 2.33
C ASP A 222 -0.28 11.57 2.60
N GLU A 223 -0.81 11.60 3.83
CA GLU A 223 -1.79 12.61 4.26
C GLU A 223 -1.27 14.04 4.05
N VAL A 224 -0.03 14.31 4.51
CA VAL A 224 0.61 15.63 4.30
C VAL A 224 0.80 15.93 2.82
N GLY A 225 1.23 14.94 2.03
CA GLY A 225 1.42 15.05 0.60
C GLY A 225 0.14 15.44 -0.13
N HIS A 226 -0.98 14.81 0.21
CA HIS A 226 -2.29 15.14 -0.35
C HIS A 226 -2.79 16.52 0.06
N GLU A 227 -2.68 16.87 1.33
CA GLU A 227 -3.21 18.14 1.85
C GLU A 227 -2.40 19.34 1.39
N LYS A 228 -1.07 19.24 1.44
CA LYS A 228 -0.17 20.39 1.29
C LYS A 228 0.68 20.33 0.03
N GLY A 229 0.75 19.19 -0.62
CA GLY A 229 1.55 18.95 -1.82
C GLY A 229 2.94 18.37 -1.54
N PRO A 230 3.58 17.77 -2.57
CA PRO A 230 4.80 16.98 -2.42
C PRO A 230 6.04 17.77 -1.96
N THR A 231 6.06 19.07 -2.15
CA THR A 231 7.23 19.92 -1.83
C THR A 231 7.04 20.73 -0.55
N HIS A 232 5.93 20.55 0.17
CA HIS A 232 5.67 21.32 1.39
C HIS A 232 6.65 20.89 2.50
N PRO A 233 7.18 21.84 3.32
CA PRO A 233 8.13 21.53 4.39
C PRO A 233 7.63 20.50 5.42
N ASP A 234 6.32 20.42 5.62
CA ASP A 234 5.71 19.48 6.57
C ASP A 234 5.92 18.01 6.17
N ASN A 235 6.19 17.71 4.88
CA ASN A 235 6.60 16.36 4.49
C ASN A 235 7.91 15.94 5.18
N ALA A 236 8.87 16.86 5.24
CA ALA A 236 10.14 16.61 5.93
C ALA A 236 9.95 16.51 7.46
N ALA A 237 9.01 17.27 8.04
CA ALA A 237 8.69 17.20 9.46
C ALA A 237 7.99 15.86 9.80
N GLN A 238 6.98 15.46 9.02
CA GLN A 238 6.27 14.18 9.19
C GLN A 238 7.23 12.98 9.05
N LEU A 239 8.11 13.02 8.03
CA LEU A 239 9.12 11.98 7.86
C LEU A 239 10.10 11.91 9.04
N ALA A 240 10.42 13.06 9.68
CA ALA A 240 11.25 13.08 10.88
C ALA A 240 10.54 12.44 12.09
N ASP A 241 9.24 12.61 12.23
CA ASP A 241 8.47 11.93 13.28
C ASP A 241 8.44 10.42 13.06
N GLN A 242 8.25 9.96 11.81
CA GLN A 242 8.34 8.54 11.46
C GLN A 242 9.74 7.97 11.71
N ASP A 243 10.79 8.71 11.33
CA ASP A 243 12.18 8.33 11.57
C ASP A 243 12.53 8.23 13.07
N ALA A 244 11.99 9.14 13.89
CA ALA A 244 12.15 9.06 15.34
C ALA A 244 11.53 7.77 15.92
N GLN A 245 10.39 7.32 15.37
CA GLN A 245 9.79 6.06 15.77
C GLN A 245 10.62 4.84 15.27
N LEU A 246 11.23 4.91 14.08
CA LEU A 246 12.17 3.91 13.61
C LEU A 246 13.38 3.78 14.55
N VAL A 247 13.94 4.89 15.02
CA VAL A 247 15.01 4.90 16.02
C VAL A 247 14.59 4.21 17.33
N ARG A 248 13.32 4.32 17.75
CA ARG A 248 12.82 3.58 18.92
C ARG A 248 12.84 2.05 18.70
N ILE A 249 12.46 1.59 17.49
CA ILE A 249 12.57 0.16 17.12
C ILE A 249 14.03 -0.27 17.19
N PHE A 250 14.96 0.51 16.65
CA PHE A 250 16.39 0.18 16.67
C PHE A 250 16.92 0.09 18.11
N ARG A 251 16.59 1.05 18.97
CA ARG A 251 16.95 1.00 20.39
C ARG A 251 16.40 -0.25 21.08
N ALA A 252 15.18 -0.65 20.75
CA ALA A 252 14.60 -1.88 21.27
C ALA A 252 15.34 -3.14 20.82
N ILE A 253 15.81 -3.18 19.56
CA ILE A 253 16.64 -4.28 19.03
C ILE A 253 18.02 -4.25 19.67
N ASP A 254 18.66 -3.08 19.77
CA ASP A 254 19.96 -2.89 20.41
C ASP A 254 19.97 -3.39 21.87
N ALA A 255 18.98 -2.98 22.67
CA ALA A 255 18.83 -3.38 24.07
C ALA A 255 18.70 -4.92 24.24
N ARG A 256 18.12 -5.59 23.26
CA ARG A 256 17.93 -7.05 23.24
C ARG A 256 19.09 -7.80 22.54
N ARG A 257 20.12 -7.08 22.08
CA ARG A 257 21.19 -7.64 21.23
C ARG A 257 20.62 -8.45 20.05
N GLY A 258 19.51 -7.94 19.46
CA GLY A 258 18.64 -8.69 18.57
C GLY A 258 19.09 -8.71 17.09
N TRP A 259 20.10 -7.94 16.68
CA TRP A 259 20.48 -7.79 15.29
C TRP A 259 20.96 -9.06 14.60
N SER A 260 21.50 -10.02 15.35
CA SER A 260 21.91 -11.33 14.80
C SER A 260 20.73 -12.14 14.24
N ARG A 261 19.51 -11.80 14.59
CA ARG A 261 18.28 -12.49 14.15
C ARG A 261 17.25 -11.58 13.49
N THR A 262 17.36 -10.26 13.63
CA THR A 262 16.34 -9.31 13.17
C THR A 262 16.80 -8.57 11.92
N THR A 263 15.91 -8.48 10.94
CA THR A 263 16.03 -7.60 9.78
C THR A 263 14.89 -6.58 9.82
N VAL A 264 15.20 -5.31 9.68
CA VAL A 264 14.21 -4.24 9.50
C VAL A 264 14.24 -3.78 8.06
N ILE A 265 13.08 -3.76 7.42
CA ILE A 265 12.87 -3.25 6.06
C ILE A 265 11.88 -2.09 6.16
N VAL A 266 12.23 -0.96 5.56
CA VAL A 266 11.34 0.21 5.41
C VAL A 266 11.10 0.42 3.93
N VAL A 267 9.83 0.42 3.54
CA VAL A 267 9.38 0.65 2.17
C VAL A 267 8.34 1.77 2.13
N SER A 268 8.01 2.24 0.95
CA SER A 268 6.78 2.94 0.65
C SER A 268 6.08 2.22 -0.51
N ASP A 269 4.83 2.47 -0.65
CA ASP A 269 3.98 1.90 -1.71
C ASP A 269 4.03 2.74 -2.99
N HIS A 270 4.23 4.05 -2.90
CA HIS A 270 4.39 5.00 -4.00
C HIS A 270 5.10 6.27 -3.55
N GLY A 271 5.31 7.16 -4.50
CA GLY A 271 5.73 8.54 -4.26
C GLY A 271 4.54 9.51 -4.24
N MET A 272 4.81 10.79 -4.52
CA MET A 272 3.81 11.86 -4.50
C MET A 272 4.18 12.91 -5.54
N THR A 273 3.21 13.35 -6.37
CA THR A 273 3.41 14.42 -7.34
C THR A 273 2.38 15.53 -7.17
N LYS A 274 2.67 16.69 -7.74
CA LYS A 274 1.76 17.83 -7.74
C LYS A 274 0.62 17.59 -8.72
N ILE A 275 -0.60 18.00 -8.32
CA ILE A 275 -1.74 18.14 -9.24
C ILE A 275 -2.18 19.60 -9.29
N ASP A 276 -2.60 20.10 -10.47
CA ASP A 276 -3.07 21.46 -10.68
C ASP A 276 -4.22 21.58 -11.67
N SER A 277 -4.65 20.48 -12.29
CA SER A 277 -5.76 20.45 -13.22
C SER A 277 -6.56 19.15 -13.08
N GLY A 278 -7.80 19.16 -13.55
CA GLY A 278 -8.71 18.03 -13.46
C GLY A 278 -9.54 17.87 -14.72
N PHE A 279 -9.87 16.63 -15.06
CA PHE A 279 -10.76 16.27 -16.15
C PHE A 279 -11.93 15.44 -15.63
N ASP A 280 -13.15 15.97 -15.81
CA ASP A 280 -14.40 15.32 -15.42
C ASP A 280 -14.80 14.30 -16.47
N LEU A 281 -14.22 13.10 -16.36
CA LEU A 281 -14.45 12.00 -17.30
C LEU A 281 -15.93 11.58 -17.37
N PRO A 282 -16.66 11.41 -16.26
CA PRO A 282 -18.09 11.13 -16.29
C PRO A 282 -18.91 12.21 -17.05
N ALA A 283 -18.65 13.50 -16.79
CA ALA A 283 -19.35 14.58 -17.47
C ALA A 283 -19.04 14.61 -18.97
N PHE A 284 -17.79 14.34 -19.34
CA PHE A 284 -17.38 14.23 -20.74
C PHE A 284 -18.13 13.11 -21.48
N LEU A 285 -18.17 11.90 -20.90
CA LEU A 285 -18.88 10.75 -21.49
C LEU A 285 -20.38 11.04 -21.64
N LYS A 286 -20.98 11.64 -20.62
CA LYS A 286 -22.39 12.05 -20.67
C LYS A 286 -22.65 13.05 -21.78
N ALA A 287 -21.77 14.04 -21.98
CA ALA A 287 -21.89 15.03 -23.07
C ALA A 287 -21.76 14.41 -24.47
N LYS A 288 -21.10 13.26 -24.59
CA LYS A 288 -20.98 12.47 -25.81
C LYS A 288 -22.07 11.40 -25.94
N TYR A 289 -23.09 11.39 -25.07
CA TYR A 289 -24.16 10.39 -25.04
C TYR A 289 -23.65 8.95 -24.90
N ILE A 290 -22.55 8.77 -24.13
CA ILE A 290 -21.98 7.48 -23.82
C ILE A 290 -22.46 7.05 -22.43
N ASP A 291 -23.27 5.97 -22.39
CA ASP A 291 -23.75 5.37 -21.14
C ASP A 291 -22.69 4.43 -20.60
N ALA A 292 -22.09 4.81 -19.49
CA ALA A 292 -20.99 4.09 -18.87
C ALA A 292 -20.93 4.33 -17.35
N ARG A 293 -20.44 3.32 -16.64
CA ARG A 293 -19.95 3.44 -15.27
C ARG A 293 -18.47 3.76 -15.31
N VAL A 294 -18.02 4.77 -14.57
CA VAL A 294 -16.60 5.13 -14.43
C VAL A 294 -16.17 4.84 -13.00
N GLU A 295 -15.11 4.06 -12.85
CA GLU A 295 -14.52 3.70 -11.56
C GLU A 295 -13.05 4.07 -11.52
N GLY A 296 -12.52 4.27 -10.30
CA GLY A 296 -11.19 4.82 -10.08
C GLY A 296 -11.19 6.33 -10.13
N GLY A 297 -10.03 6.93 -10.31
CA GLY A 297 -9.85 8.38 -10.32
C GLY A 297 -8.39 8.75 -10.11
N GLY A 298 -8.14 10.05 -9.94
CA GLY A 298 -6.76 10.52 -9.84
C GLY A 298 -5.99 10.27 -11.13
N ALA A 299 -5.20 9.22 -11.20
CA ALA A 299 -4.36 8.94 -12.38
C ALA A 299 -4.94 7.89 -13.33
N VAL A 300 -5.76 6.96 -12.85
CA VAL A 300 -6.30 5.86 -13.66
C VAL A 300 -7.80 5.76 -13.45
N SER A 301 -8.55 5.57 -14.53
CA SER A 301 -9.99 5.27 -14.49
C SER A 301 -10.35 4.12 -15.40
N HIS A 302 -11.29 3.31 -14.97
CA HIS A 302 -11.88 2.20 -15.71
C HIS A 302 -13.28 2.58 -16.15
N ILE A 303 -13.55 2.52 -17.46
CA ILE A 303 -14.87 2.79 -18.04
C ILE A 303 -15.53 1.45 -18.36
N PHE A 304 -16.67 1.18 -17.71
CA PHE A 304 -17.51 0.02 -17.92
C PHE A 304 -18.70 0.46 -18.77
N LEU A 305 -18.70 0.10 -20.05
CA LEU A 305 -19.71 0.49 -21.01
C LEU A 305 -20.97 -0.37 -20.85
N ARG A 306 -22.13 0.24 -21.01
CA ARG A 306 -23.38 -0.52 -21.15
C ARG A 306 -23.40 -1.35 -22.44
N ASP A 307 -22.84 -0.78 -23.50
CA ASP A 307 -22.56 -1.45 -24.78
C ASP A 307 -21.02 -1.50 -25.01
N PRO A 308 -20.36 -2.63 -24.73
CA PRO A 308 -18.92 -2.78 -24.93
C PRO A 308 -18.47 -2.59 -26.40
N GLY A 309 -19.40 -2.76 -27.37
CA GLY A 309 -19.10 -2.52 -28.80
C GLY A 309 -18.73 -1.08 -29.13
N ARG A 310 -19.02 -0.12 -28.23
CA ARG A 310 -18.66 1.30 -28.38
C ARG A 310 -17.28 1.66 -27.87
N ALA A 311 -16.45 0.69 -27.48
CA ALA A 311 -15.14 0.98 -26.87
C ALA A 311 -14.21 1.78 -27.81
N ASP A 312 -14.22 1.49 -29.13
CA ASP A 312 -13.44 2.25 -30.13
C ASP A 312 -13.90 3.70 -30.24
N GLU A 313 -15.22 3.93 -30.18
CA GLU A 313 -15.79 5.27 -30.19
C GLU A 313 -15.33 6.08 -28.98
N VAL A 314 -15.30 5.46 -27.79
CA VAL A 314 -14.84 6.10 -26.56
C VAL A 314 -13.36 6.46 -26.65
N VAL A 315 -12.51 5.54 -27.09
CA VAL A 315 -11.07 5.79 -27.28
C VAL A 315 -10.84 6.93 -28.28
N LYS A 316 -11.57 6.93 -29.40
CA LYS A 316 -11.51 8.01 -30.41
C LYS A 316 -11.98 9.36 -29.82
N ALA A 317 -13.06 9.37 -29.04
CA ALA A 317 -13.56 10.60 -28.41
C ALA A 317 -12.53 11.16 -27.39
N LEU A 318 -11.86 10.31 -26.64
CA LEU A 318 -10.81 10.68 -25.68
C LEU A 318 -9.49 11.13 -26.34
N ALA A 319 -9.31 10.90 -27.63
CA ALA A 319 -8.22 11.44 -28.44
C ALA A 319 -8.57 12.77 -29.14
N GLY A 320 -9.77 13.30 -28.92
CA GLY A 320 -10.28 14.51 -29.56
C GLY A 320 -9.63 15.81 -29.05
N ALA A 321 -9.78 16.91 -29.80
CA ALA A 321 -9.21 18.21 -29.47
C ALA A 321 -9.85 18.89 -28.23
N ASP A 322 -11.04 18.45 -27.83
CA ASP A 322 -11.77 18.92 -26.65
C ASP A 322 -11.34 18.20 -25.34
N VAL A 323 -10.33 17.31 -25.42
CA VAL A 323 -9.76 16.58 -24.30
C VAL A 323 -8.43 17.21 -23.88
N PRO A 324 -8.12 17.35 -22.58
CA PRO A 324 -6.84 17.89 -22.14
C PRO A 324 -5.66 17.05 -22.62
N GLN A 325 -4.55 17.67 -22.91
CA GLN A 325 -3.30 16.94 -23.15
C GLN A 325 -2.89 16.16 -21.90
N GLY A 326 -2.22 15.02 -22.10
CA GLY A 326 -1.76 14.17 -20.99
C GLY A 326 -2.71 13.03 -20.65
N LEU A 327 -3.78 12.81 -21.43
CA LEU A 327 -4.59 11.60 -21.35
C LEU A 327 -4.14 10.57 -22.38
N ARG A 328 -4.13 9.32 -21.95
CA ARG A 328 -3.99 8.14 -22.82
C ARG A 328 -5.13 7.19 -22.51
N SER A 329 -5.68 6.55 -23.51
CA SER A 329 -6.77 5.58 -23.34
C SER A 329 -6.58 4.37 -24.24
N TRP A 330 -7.02 3.22 -23.75
CA TRP A 330 -6.96 1.96 -24.48
C TRP A 330 -8.24 1.19 -24.28
N ARG A 331 -8.66 0.49 -25.31
CA ARG A 331 -9.55 -0.65 -25.13
C ARG A 331 -8.86 -1.68 -24.24
N ARG A 332 -9.64 -2.40 -23.44
CA ARG A 332 -9.13 -3.44 -22.53
C ARG A 332 -8.24 -4.48 -23.23
N ASP A 333 -8.64 -4.94 -24.43
CA ASP A 333 -7.91 -5.95 -25.21
C ASP A 333 -6.60 -5.43 -25.85
N LEU A 334 -6.43 -4.11 -25.90
CA LEU A 334 -5.23 -3.42 -26.39
C LEU A 334 -4.40 -2.77 -25.27
N LEU A 335 -4.77 -3.01 -24.02
CA LEU A 335 -4.03 -2.47 -22.88
C LEU A 335 -2.60 -3.04 -22.86
N PRO A 336 -1.54 -2.19 -22.74
CA PRO A 336 -0.17 -2.67 -22.69
C PRO A 336 0.04 -3.70 -21.56
N ALA A 337 0.54 -4.88 -21.91
CA ALA A 337 0.74 -5.98 -20.96
C ALA A 337 1.64 -5.58 -19.76
N ALA A 338 2.61 -4.68 -19.99
CA ALA A 338 3.50 -4.17 -18.95
C ALA A 338 2.78 -3.36 -17.84
N MET A 339 1.53 -2.92 -18.08
CA MET A 339 0.75 -2.25 -17.03
C MET A 339 0.18 -3.22 -15.99
N HIS A 340 0.06 -4.50 -16.31
CA HIS A 340 -0.49 -5.50 -15.38
C HIS A 340 -1.85 -5.09 -14.77
N LEU A 341 -2.73 -4.50 -15.59
CA LEU A 341 -4.06 -4.03 -15.17
C LEU A 341 -5.21 -4.82 -15.81
N ASN A 342 -4.92 -5.85 -16.62
CA ASN A 342 -5.95 -6.58 -17.36
C ASN A 342 -6.53 -7.76 -16.56
N HIS A 343 -7.26 -7.46 -15.50
CA HIS A 343 -7.98 -8.47 -14.70
C HIS A 343 -9.28 -8.91 -15.41
N PRO A 344 -9.66 -10.20 -15.37
CA PRO A 344 -10.82 -10.75 -16.10
C PRO A 344 -12.15 -10.04 -15.85
N THR A 345 -12.44 -9.63 -14.63
CA THR A 345 -13.76 -9.09 -14.24
C THR A 345 -13.73 -7.67 -13.72
N ARG A 346 -12.53 -7.14 -13.33
CA ARG A 346 -12.38 -5.86 -12.64
C ARG A 346 -11.85 -4.73 -13.53
N THR A 347 -11.30 -5.06 -14.71
CA THR A 347 -10.87 -4.05 -15.68
C THR A 347 -12.03 -3.57 -16.53
N GLY A 348 -12.14 -2.24 -16.73
CA GLY A 348 -13.14 -1.63 -17.60
C GLY A 348 -12.95 -1.98 -19.08
N ASP A 349 -13.96 -1.72 -19.92
CA ASP A 349 -13.87 -1.90 -21.37
C ASP A 349 -12.88 -0.93 -22.02
N VAL A 350 -12.74 0.25 -21.39
CA VAL A 350 -11.71 1.23 -21.71
C VAL A 350 -11.00 1.63 -20.40
N VAL A 351 -9.68 1.71 -20.48
CA VAL A 351 -8.82 2.22 -19.38
C VAL A 351 -8.27 3.58 -19.81
N VAL A 352 -8.41 4.56 -18.92
CA VAL A 352 -7.93 5.93 -19.13
C VAL A 352 -6.85 6.24 -18.11
N VAL A 353 -5.73 6.79 -18.55
CA VAL A 353 -4.59 7.16 -17.72
C VAL A 353 -4.28 8.63 -17.93
N ALA A 354 -4.16 9.37 -16.85
CA ALA A 354 -3.69 10.74 -16.84
C ALA A 354 -2.18 10.81 -16.58
N THR A 355 -1.56 11.85 -17.14
CA THR A 355 -0.19 12.26 -16.80
C THR A 355 -0.26 13.47 -15.89
N ALA A 356 0.50 13.46 -14.79
CA ALA A 356 0.58 14.60 -13.89
C ALA A 356 1.01 15.87 -14.65
N PRO A 357 0.49 17.06 -14.29
CA PRO A 357 -0.30 17.37 -13.11
C PRO A 357 -1.83 17.23 -13.28
N LEU A 358 -2.30 16.54 -14.33
CA LEU A 358 -3.72 16.32 -14.61
C LEU A 358 -4.26 15.17 -13.73
N ALA A 359 -5.44 15.34 -13.14
CA ALA A 359 -6.17 14.29 -12.42
C ALA A 359 -7.52 13.98 -13.09
N LEU A 360 -7.92 12.70 -13.05
CA LEU A 360 -9.25 12.24 -13.46
C LEU A 360 -10.20 12.29 -12.26
N GLY A 361 -11.47 12.63 -12.48
CA GLY A 361 -12.48 12.57 -11.41
C GLY A 361 -13.72 13.40 -11.69
N VAL A 362 -14.62 13.43 -10.70
CA VAL A 362 -15.78 14.31 -10.69
C VAL A 362 -15.34 15.64 -10.07
N PHE A 363 -15.34 16.70 -10.87
CA PHE A 363 -15.05 18.05 -10.43
C PHE A 363 -16.32 18.88 -10.48
N PRO A 364 -17.02 19.11 -9.34
CA PRO A 364 -18.17 20.00 -9.31
C PRO A 364 -17.80 21.38 -9.86
N TRP A 365 -18.70 22.03 -10.57
CA TRP A 365 -18.44 23.33 -11.23
C TRP A 365 -17.90 24.39 -10.28
N TYR A 366 -18.37 24.41 -9.04
CA TYR A 366 -17.92 25.34 -8.00
C TYR A 366 -16.50 25.01 -7.51
N ALA A 367 -16.08 23.73 -7.55
CA ALA A 367 -14.72 23.34 -7.22
C ALA A 367 -13.72 23.84 -8.29
N ARG A 368 -14.13 23.93 -9.55
CA ARG A 368 -13.31 24.57 -10.61
C ARG A 368 -13.04 26.04 -10.31
N ILE A 369 -14.07 26.81 -9.90
CA ILE A 369 -13.92 28.22 -9.52
C ILE A 369 -13.12 28.34 -8.23
N GLY A 370 -13.43 27.58 -7.20
CA GLY A 370 -12.73 27.58 -5.93
C GLY A 370 -11.26 27.16 -6.06
N TYR A 371 -10.97 26.15 -6.84
CA TYR A 371 -9.62 25.66 -7.12
C TYR A 371 -8.76 26.72 -7.83
N GLN A 372 -9.29 27.37 -8.87
CA GLN A 372 -8.60 28.46 -9.56
C GLN A 372 -8.40 29.68 -8.66
N ALA A 373 -9.42 30.05 -7.89
CA ALA A 373 -9.33 31.19 -6.97
C ALA A 373 -8.32 30.93 -5.85
N MET A 374 -8.31 29.75 -5.24
CA MET A 374 -7.37 29.38 -4.18
C MET A 374 -5.93 29.27 -4.69
N ARG A 375 -5.72 28.81 -5.93
CA ARG A 375 -4.41 28.80 -6.57
C ARG A 375 -3.87 30.22 -6.79
N LEU A 376 -4.74 31.15 -7.21
CA LEU A 376 -4.35 32.54 -7.47
C LEU A 376 -4.04 33.31 -6.19
N CYS A 377 -4.82 33.14 -5.11
CA CYS A 377 -4.63 33.87 -3.87
C CYS A 377 -3.57 33.30 -2.93
N CYS A 378 -3.38 31.98 -2.92
CA CYS A 378 -2.77 31.35 -1.76
C CYS A 378 -1.64 30.37 -2.10
N GLY A 379 -1.23 30.25 -3.37
CA GLY A 379 -0.15 29.38 -3.82
C GLY A 379 -0.35 27.91 -3.47
N TRP A 380 -1.60 27.46 -3.37
CA TRP A 380 -1.94 26.16 -2.86
C TRP A 380 -1.54 25.06 -3.82
N SER A 381 -0.71 24.12 -3.36
CA SER A 381 -0.27 22.95 -4.12
C SER A 381 -0.82 21.71 -3.43
N ARG A 382 -1.52 20.86 -4.17
CA ARG A 382 -1.95 19.54 -3.72
C ARG A 382 -1.10 18.47 -4.38
N GLY A 383 -0.94 17.36 -3.67
CA GLY A 383 -0.31 16.16 -4.18
C GLY A 383 -1.31 15.07 -4.51
N SER A 384 -0.89 14.19 -5.40
CA SER A 384 -1.57 12.92 -5.71
C SER A 384 -0.56 11.90 -6.20
N HIS A 385 -1.04 10.67 -6.31
CA HIS A 385 -0.28 9.51 -6.78
C HIS A 385 -1.15 8.67 -7.74
N GLY A 386 -0.74 7.44 -8.07
CA GLY A 386 -1.45 6.58 -9.02
C GLY A 386 -0.96 6.70 -10.45
N TYR A 387 -0.03 7.63 -10.73
CA TYR A 387 0.51 7.90 -12.05
C TYR A 387 1.51 6.83 -12.51
N ASP A 388 2.09 7.05 -13.69
CA ASP A 388 3.08 6.15 -14.29
C ASP A 388 4.19 5.81 -13.29
N PRO A 389 4.37 4.52 -12.91
CA PRO A 389 5.40 4.10 -11.95
C PRO A 389 6.83 4.44 -12.37
N ASP A 390 7.07 4.61 -13.69
CA ASP A 390 8.38 4.98 -14.21
C ASP A 390 8.65 6.48 -14.04
N SER A 391 7.63 7.29 -13.79
CA SER A 391 7.82 8.71 -13.50
C SER A 391 8.68 8.91 -12.26
N LYS A 392 9.49 9.98 -12.26
CA LYS A 392 10.39 10.28 -11.15
C LYS A 392 9.65 10.39 -9.81
N ASP A 393 8.48 11.05 -9.83
CA ASP A 393 7.74 11.39 -8.64
C ASP A 393 6.98 10.20 -8.00
N MET A 394 6.79 9.10 -8.75
CA MET A 394 6.12 7.89 -8.23
C MET A 394 7.09 6.87 -7.63
N GLY A 395 8.40 7.07 -7.77
CA GLY A 395 9.38 6.21 -7.12
C GLY A 395 9.26 6.26 -5.59
N ALA A 396 9.17 5.09 -4.97
CA ALA A 396 9.06 4.88 -3.53
C ALA A 396 10.41 4.60 -2.88
N ILE A 397 10.48 4.57 -1.54
CA ILE A 397 11.71 4.21 -0.80
C ILE A 397 11.84 2.71 -0.61
N PHE A 398 13.08 2.24 -0.49
CA PHE A 398 13.42 0.92 0.05
C PHE A 398 14.72 1.00 0.84
N PHE A 399 14.68 0.59 2.10
CA PHE A 399 15.82 0.44 2.99
C PHE A 399 15.76 -0.91 3.70
N ALA A 400 16.91 -1.52 3.94
CA ALA A 400 17.03 -2.75 4.75
C ALA A 400 18.25 -2.67 5.68
N LEU A 401 18.10 -3.22 6.90
CA LEU A 401 19.18 -3.26 7.91
C LEU A 401 19.03 -4.52 8.75
N GLY A 402 20.13 -5.17 9.09
CA GLY A 402 20.21 -6.24 10.07
C GLY A 402 20.65 -7.58 9.50
N ARG A 403 20.09 -8.67 10.01
CA ARG A 403 20.49 -10.03 9.65
C ARG A 403 20.35 -10.28 8.14
N GLY A 404 21.42 -10.78 7.50
CA GLY A 404 21.42 -11.11 6.07
C GLY A 404 21.50 -9.90 5.13
N VAL A 405 21.71 -8.68 5.68
CA VAL A 405 21.81 -7.45 4.90
C VAL A 405 23.25 -6.97 4.90
N PRO A 406 23.91 -6.76 3.74
CA PRO A 406 25.23 -6.20 3.67
C PRO A 406 25.27 -4.75 4.13
N LYS A 407 26.44 -4.30 4.62
CA LYS A 407 26.62 -2.97 5.20
C LYS A 407 26.99 -1.94 4.14
N GLY A 408 26.33 -0.78 4.15
CA GLY A 408 26.70 0.41 3.37
C GLY A 408 26.52 0.25 1.85
N VAL A 409 25.59 -0.60 1.40
CA VAL A 409 25.39 -0.88 -0.01
C VAL A 409 24.25 -0.04 -0.59
N ARG A 410 24.51 0.63 -1.69
CA ARG A 410 23.49 1.24 -2.55
C ARG A 410 23.25 0.32 -3.75
N ILE A 411 21.97 0.00 -4.01
CA ILE A 411 21.54 -0.82 -5.15
C ILE A 411 20.73 0.00 -6.15
N GLY A 412 20.60 -0.48 -7.36
CA GLY A 412 19.75 0.11 -8.38
C GLY A 412 18.27 0.14 -7.99
N ALA A 413 17.40 0.43 -8.95
CA ALA A 413 15.96 0.33 -8.75
C ALA A 413 15.55 -1.14 -8.57
N ILE A 414 14.59 -1.38 -7.67
CA ILE A 414 13.94 -2.69 -7.46
C ILE A 414 12.42 -2.53 -7.65
N ARG A 415 11.72 -3.62 -7.89
CA ARG A 415 10.26 -3.59 -8.10
C ARG A 415 9.52 -3.98 -6.84
N GLN A 416 8.32 -3.47 -6.65
CA GLN A 416 7.48 -3.83 -5.50
C GLN A 416 7.23 -5.34 -5.38
N VAL A 417 7.02 -6.03 -6.48
CA VAL A 417 6.83 -7.49 -6.49
C VAL A 417 8.03 -8.27 -5.93
N ASP A 418 9.22 -7.66 -5.89
CA ASP A 418 10.44 -8.31 -5.39
C ASP A 418 10.54 -8.27 -3.85
N VAL A 419 9.66 -7.52 -3.16
CA VAL A 419 9.70 -7.36 -1.69
C VAL A 419 9.23 -8.63 -0.96
N ALA A 420 8.06 -9.18 -1.31
CA ALA A 420 7.56 -10.41 -0.66
C ALA A 420 8.54 -11.59 -0.77
N PRO A 421 9.09 -11.93 -1.96
CA PRO A 421 10.08 -13.01 -2.05
C PRO A 421 11.40 -12.68 -1.33
N THR A 422 11.79 -11.41 -1.22
CA THR A 422 12.96 -11.00 -0.42
C THR A 422 12.73 -11.26 1.07
N VAL A 423 11.57 -10.87 1.60
CA VAL A 423 11.19 -11.12 2.99
C VAL A 423 11.12 -12.63 3.27
N ALA A 424 10.49 -13.39 2.37
CA ALA A 424 10.39 -14.85 2.51
C ALA A 424 11.78 -15.52 2.56
N ARG A 425 12.71 -15.10 1.70
CA ARG A 425 14.09 -15.59 1.71
C ARG A 425 14.84 -15.25 3.00
N LEU A 426 14.68 -14.04 3.54
CA LEU A 426 15.26 -13.64 4.84
C LEU A 426 14.74 -14.48 6.00
N LEU A 427 13.47 -14.91 5.93
CA LEU A 427 12.84 -15.81 6.88
C LEU A 427 13.19 -17.30 6.64
N GLY A 428 13.81 -17.64 5.50
CA GLY A 428 14.11 -19.01 5.10
C GLY A 428 12.87 -19.82 4.74
N VAL A 429 11.85 -19.19 4.18
CA VAL A 429 10.60 -19.82 3.71
C VAL A 429 10.38 -19.57 2.22
N ALA A 430 9.48 -20.34 1.61
CA ALA A 430 9.05 -20.09 0.24
C ALA A 430 8.19 -18.81 0.17
N PRO A 431 8.25 -18.05 -0.94
CA PRO A 431 7.41 -16.88 -1.14
C PRO A 431 5.92 -17.25 -1.26
N PRO A 432 5.01 -16.26 -1.27
CA PRO A 432 3.62 -16.49 -1.62
C PRO A 432 3.48 -17.22 -2.97
N ARG A 433 2.47 -18.09 -3.10
CA ARG A 433 2.31 -18.99 -4.27
C ARG A 433 2.18 -18.26 -5.59
N ASP A 434 1.57 -17.07 -5.56
CA ASP A 434 1.29 -16.28 -6.76
C ASP A 434 2.38 -15.25 -7.06
N SER A 435 3.46 -15.24 -6.26
CA SER A 435 4.55 -14.29 -6.41
C SER A 435 5.27 -14.47 -7.75
N VAL A 436 5.41 -13.37 -8.49
CA VAL A 436 6.17 -13.30 -9.75
C VAL A 436 7.48 -12.53 -9.58
N GLY A 437 7.69 -11.94 -8.40
CA GLY A 437 8.91 -11.22 -8.07
C GLY A 437 10.09 -12.16 -7.80
N VAL A 438 11.28 -11.58 -7.77
CA VAL A 438 12.54 -12.27 -7.47
C VAL A 438 13.16 -11.66 -6.22
N ALA A 439 13.60 -12.49 -5.28
CA ALA A 439 14.29 -12.00 -4.10
C ALA A 439 15.56 -11.21 -4.48
N VAL A 440 15.69 -10.00 -3.92
CA VAL A 440 16.81 -9.09 -4.20
C VAL A 440 18.11 -9.72 -3.69
N SER A 441 18.94 -10.20 -4.60
CA SER A 441 20.16 -10.98 -4.29
C SER A 441 21.17 -10.18 -3.44
N GLN A 442 21.25 -8.88 -3.66
CA GLN A 442 22.16 -7.99 -2.93
C GLN A 442 21.77 -7.80 -1.45
N ILE A 443 20.54 -8.15 -1.06
CA ILE A 443 20.06 -8.06 0.34
C ILE A 443 20.15 -9.40 1.04
N THR A 444 20.10 -10.47 0.27
CA THR A 444 20.01 -11.84 0.76
C THR A 444 21.27 -12.63 0.45
N ALA A 445 22.44 -12.00 0.59
CA ALA A 445 23.72 -12.69 0.44
C ALA A 445 23.79 -13.90 1.38
N PRO A 446 24.37 -15.02 0.93
CA PRO A 446 24.42 -16.26 1.69
C PRO A 446 25.20 -16.14 3.00
#